data_913d525f0f49f62d993f78ec8a4f0f7a
#
_entry.id   913d525f0f49f62d993f78ec8a4f0f7a
#
_cell.length_a   1.000
_cell.length_b   1.000
_cell.length_c   1.000
_cell.angle_alpha   90.00
_cell.angle_beta   90.00
_cell.angle_gamma   90.00
#
_symmetry.space_group_name_H-M   'P 1'
#
loop_
_entity.id
_entity.type
_entity.pdbx_description
1 polymer ?
#
loop_
_entity_poly.entity_id
_entity_poly.type
_entity_poly.pdbx_seq_one_letter_code
_entity_poly.pdbx_strand_id
1 'polypeptide(L)'
;VSMWLALVGTLFGCIIGFLVGIVQTIPVDKNDSTAKKILIKIVKFILACYVEFFRGTPMMAQAMFIYFGSAAVFNINMSMWFAAIFIVSINTGAYMAETVRGGILSIDPGQTEGAKAIGMTHVQTMINVILPQALRNIMPQIGNNLIINIKDTCVLSIIGTVELFYTTKGVAGALYTY
;
A
#
# COMPACT_ATOMS: atom_id res chain seq x y z
N VAL A 1 0.50 18.23 11.60
CA VAL A 1 0.90 17.95 10.21
C VAL A 1 1.26 16.49 10.04
N SER A 2 2.21 15.92 10.81
CA SER A 2 2.63 14.51 10.71
C SER A 2 1.46 13.53 10.85
N MET A 3 0.59 13.72 11.85
CA MET A 3 -0.60 12.87 12.02
C MET A 3 -1.57 12.94 10.85
N TRP A 4 -1.78 14.13 10.27
CA TRP A 4 -2.65 14.31 9.12
C TRP A 4 -2.09 13.61 7.88
N LEU A 5 -0.79 13.77 7.62
CA LEU A 5 -0.10 13.05 6.53
C LEU A 5 -0.19 11.52 6.70
N ALA A 6 0.06 11.03 7.93
CA ALA A 6 -0.04 9.62 8.23
C ALA A 6 -1.46 9.08 8.03
N LEU A 7 -2.48 9.79 8.51
CA LEU A 7 -3.89 9.39 8.35
C LEU A 7 -4.30 9.34 6.89
N VAL A 8 -4.07 10.42 6.14
CA VAL A 8 -4.45 10.50 4.73
C VAL A 8 -3.66 9.50 3.89
N GLY A 9 -2.33 9.42 4.11
CA GLY A 9 -1.48 8.47 3.41
C GLY A 9 -1.85 7.01 3.71
N THR A 10 -2.19 6.69 4.97
CA THR A 10 -2.68 5.34 5.34
C THR A 10 -4.01 5.03 4.68
N LEU A 11 -4.95 5.99 4.66
CA LEU A 11 -6.25 5.81 4.03
C LEU A 11 -6.13 5.47 2.54
N PHE A 12 -5.41 6.31 1.79
CA PHE A 12 -5.17 6.05 0.37
C PHE A 12 -4.33 4.79 0.14
N GLY A 13 -3.34 4.55 0.97
CA GLY A 13 -2.54 3.32 0.93
C GLY A 13 -3.38 2.07 1.18
N CYS A 14 -4.32 2.10 2.12
CA CYS A 14 -5.27 1.00 2.34
C CYS A 14 -6.13 0.75 1.10
N ILE A 15 -6.66 1.79 0.46
CA ILE A 15 -7.47 1.65 -0.76
C ILE A 15 -6.64 0.99 -1.87
N ILE A 16 -5.45 1.50 -2.13
CA ILE A 16 -4.53 0.93 -3.13
C ILE A 16 -4.21 -0.53 -2.77
N GLY A 17 -3.83 -0.78 -1.52
CA GLY A 17 -3.45 -2.10 -1.04
C GLY A 17 -4.59 -3.13 -1.14
N PHE A 18 -5.82 -2.73 -0.81
CA PHE A 18 -6.99 -3.59 -0.97
C PHE A 18 -7.22 -3.97 -2.43
N LEU A 19 -7.20 -3.00 -3.34
CA LEU A 19 -7.38 -3.25 -4.77
C LEU A 19 -6.29 -4.17 -5.31
N VAL A 20 -5.03 -3.87 -5.03
CA VAL A 20 -3.88 -4.67 -5.48
C VAL A 20 -3.90 -6.07 -4.87
N GLY A 21 -4.11 -6.19 -3.56
CA GLY A 21 -4.13 -7.46 -2.85
C GLY A 21 -5.24 -8.40 -3.33
N ILE A 22 -6.45 -7.88 -3.54
CA ILE A 22 -7.57 -8.67 -4.10
C ILE A 22 -7.24 -9.13 -5.51
N VAL A 23 -6.74 -8.25 -6.39
CA VAL A 23 -6.39 -8.63 -7.77
C VAL A 23 -5.32 -9.71 -7.81
N GLN A 24 -4.34 -9.66 -6.90
CA GLN A 24 -3.33 -10.71 -6.81
C GLN A 24 -3.87 -12.08 -6.40
N THR A 25 -5.01 -12.14 -5.68
CA THR A 25 -5.63 -13.40 -5.26
C THR A 25 -6.62 -13.99 -6.26
N ILE A 26 -6.98 -13.28 -7.34
CA ILE A 26 -7.90 -13.80 -8.36
C ILE A 26 -7.33 -15.10 -8.94
N PRO A 27 -8.05 -16.24 -8.86
CA PRO A 27 -7.59 -17.50 -9.47
C PRO A 27 -7.63 -17.41 -10.98
N VAL A 28 -6.69 -18.10 -11.63
CA VAL A 28 -6.73 -18.34 -13.09
C VAL A 28 -7.44 -19.66 -13.33
N ASP A 29 -8.67 -19.62 -13.82
CA ASP A 29 -9.43 -20.85 -14.12
C ASP A 29 -8.87 -21.55 -15.36
N LYS A 30 -8.94 -22.90 -15.35
CA LYS A 30 -8.54 -23.73 -16.51
C LYS A 30 -9.44 -23.50 -17.73
N ASN A 31 -10.70 -23.11 -17.50
CA ASN A 31 -11.69 -22.87 -18.55
C ASN A 31 -11.68 -21.45 -19.12
N ASP A 32 -10.87 -20.53 -18.55
CA ASP A 32 -10.76 -19.17 -19.07
C ASP A 32 -10.11 -19.15 -20.45
N SER A 33 -10.52 -18.17 -21.28
CA SER A 33 -9.89 -17.90 -22.57
C SER A 33 -8.39 -17.64 -22.39
N THR A 34 -7.58 -18.09 -23.35
CA THR A 34 -6.12 -17.90 -23.34
C THR A 34 -5.74 -16.41 -23.20
N ALA A 35 -6.45 -15.52 -23.87
CA ALA A 35 -6.24 -14.08 -23.77
C ALA A 35 -6.47 -13.56 -22.33
N LYS A 36 -7.54 -14.01 -21.66
CA LYS A 36 -7.85 -13.64 -20.26
C LYS A 36 -6.78 -14.15 -19.31
N LYS A 37 -6.30 -15.39 -19.50
CA LYS A 37 -5.21 -15.97 -18.70
C LYS A 37 -3.91 -15.17 -18.80
N ILE A 38 -3.55 -14.79 -20.03
CA ILE A 38 -2.34 -13.98 -20.28
C ILE A 38 -2.50 -12.60 -19.64
N LEU A 39 -3.65 -11.95 -19.82
CA LEU A 39 -3.91 -10.65 -19.23
C LEU A 39 -3.80 -10.66 -17.70
N ILE A 40 -4.46 -11.63 -17.03
CA ILE A 40 -4.38 -11.77 -15.57
C ILE A 40 -2.94 -12.01 -15.12
N LYS A 41 -2.17 -12.83 -15.82
CA LYS A 41 -0.76 -13.08 -15.48
C LYS A 41 0.09 -11.82 -15.62
N ILE A 42 -0.10 -11.04 -16.69
CA ILE A 42 0.64 -9.77 -16.92
C ILE A 42 0.30 -8.77 -15.81
N VAL A 43 -0.99 -8.58 -15.50
CA VAL A 43 -1.43 -7.68 -14.43
C VAL A 43 -0.84 -8.09 -13.09
N LYS A 44 -0.92 -9.38 -12.74
CA LYS A 44 -0.31 -9.89 -11.49
C LYS A 44 1.19 -9.68 -11.44
N PHE A 45 1.89 -9.87 -12.55
CA PHE A 45 3.32 -9.65 -12.64
C PHE A 45 3.67 -8.16 -12.40
N ILE A 46 2.97 -7.24 -13.06
CA ILE A 46 3.16 -5.79 -12.87
C ILE A 46 2.90 -5.39 -11.42
N LEU A 47 1.81 -5.89 -10.83
CA LEU A 47 1.47 -5.60 -9.43
C LEU A 47 2.47 -6.23 -8.45
N ALA A 48 3.01 -7.41 -8.75
CA ALA A 48 4.08 -8.01 -7.96
C ALA A 48 5.37 -7.18 -8.02
N CYS A 49 5.77 -6.73 -9.21
CA CYS A 49 6.91 -5.82 -9.37
C CYS A 49 6.73 -4.52 -8.56
N TYR A 50 5.52 -3.93 -8.59
CA TYR A 50 5.18 -2.78 -7.76
C TYR A 50 5.38 -3.07 -6.27
N VAL A 51 4.79 -4.15 -5.77
CA VAL A 51 4.86 -4.52 -4.35
C VAL A 51 6.30 -4.78 -3.92
N GLU A 52 7.05 -5.58 -4.69
CA GLU A 52 8.43 -5.92 -4.38
C GLU A 52 9.34 -4.68 -4.42
N PHE A 53 9.18 -3.80 -5.41
CA PHE A 53 9.97 -2.58 -5.55
C PHE A 53 9.78 -1.64 -4.35
N PHE A 54 8.51 -1.32 -4.00
CA PHE A 54 8.23 -0.37 -2.92
C PHE A 54 8.47 -0.94 -1.53
N ARG A 55 8.41 -2.25 -1.34
CA ARG A 55 8.79 -2.91 -0.07
C ARG A 55 10.29 -3.17 0.04
N GLY A 56 10.97 -3.37 -1.08
CA GLY A 56 12.40 -3.66 -1.11
C GLY A 56 13.31 -2.43 -1.09
N THR A 57 12.77 -1.22 -1.22
CA THR A 57 13.55 0.02 -1.25
C THR A 57 13.22 0.93 -0.06
N PRO A 58 14.21 1.67 0.49
CA PRO A 58 13.95 2.63 1.57
C PRO A 58 13.03 3.76 1.13
N MET A 59 12.03 4.10 1.95
CA MET A 59 11.08 5.19 1.66
C MET A 59 11.78 6.54 1.42
N MET A 60 12.90 6.80 2.10
CA MET A 60 13.71 7.98 1.89
C MET A 60 14.24 8.10 0.46
N ALA A 61 14.76 6.99 -0.09
CA ALA A 61 15.24 6.93 -1.47
C ALA A 61 14.08 7.13 -2.46
N GLN A 62 12.92 6.51 -2.20
CA GLN A 62 11.71 6.71 -2.98
C GLN A 62 11.27 8.18 -3.00
N ALA A 63 11.29 8.84 -1.82
CA ALA A 63 10.92 10.25 -1.69
C ALA A 63 11.83 11.14 -2.52
N MET A 64 13.14 10.94 -2.43
CA MET A 64 14.11 11.70 -3.22
C MET A 64 13.93 11.47 -4.73
N PHE A 65 13.81 10.21 -5.15
CA PHE A 65 13.66 9.86 -6.55
C PHE A 65 12.36 10.39 -7.15
N ILE A 66 11.24 10.25 -6.43
CA ILE A 66 9.94 10.70 -6.92
C ILE A 66 9.88 12.23 -6.97
N TYR A 67 10.33 12.93 -5.92
CA TYR A 67 10.20 14.39 -5.85
C TYR A 67 11.23 15.10 -6.73
N PHE A 68 12.51 14.83 -6.52
CA PHE A 68 13.58 15.50 -7.29
C PHE A 68 13.76 14.88 -8.68
N GLY A 69 13.62 13.56 -8.82
CA GLY A 69 13.75 12.88 -10.10
C GLY A 69 12.63 13.26 -11.08
N SER A 70 11.40 13.41 -10.63
CA SER A 70 10.30 13.85 -11.49
C SER A 70 10.51 15.29 -12.01
N ALA A 71 11.06 16.19 -11.18
CA ALA A 71 11.40 17.54 -11.59
C ALA A 71 12.55 17.54 -12.58
N ALA A 72 13.61 16.76 -12.34
CA ALA A 72 14.82 16.75 -13.17
C ALA A 72 14.62 16.07 -14.53
N VAL A 73 13.90 14.95 -14.58
CA VAL A 73 13.76 14.12 -15.79
C VAL A 73 12.52 14.50 -16.60
N PHE A 74 11.39 14.74 -15.95
CA PHE A 74 10.10 14.98 -16.60
C PHE A 74 9.66 16.43 -16.54
N ASN A 75 10.43 17.31 -15.89
CA ASN A 75 10.08 18.71 -15.66
C ASN A 75 8.71 18.89 -14.94
N ILE A 76 8.32 17.89 -14.12
CA ILE A 76 7.09 17.89 -13.33
C ILE A 76 7.39 18.43 -11.94
N ASN A 77 6.97 19.68 -11.70
CA ASN A 77 7.11 20.32 -10.39
C ASN A 77 5.88 19.99 -9.51
N MET A 78 5.97 18.90 -8.75
CA MET A 78 4.92 18.54 -7.78
C MET A 78 4.98 19.45 -6.56
N SER A 79 3.80 19.83 -6.01
CA SER A 79 3.79 20.47 -4.71
C SER A 79 4.32 19.50 -3.65
N MET A 80 5.06 20.00 -2.67
CA MET A 80 5.64 19.22 -1.57
C MET A 80 4.58 18.37 -0.84
N TRP A 81 3.40 18.94 -0.60
CA TRP A 81 2.29 18.26 0.07
C TRP A 81 1.72 17.11 -0.75
N PHE A 82 1.52 17.33 -2.03
CA PHE A 82 1.06 16.27 -2.94
C PHE A 82 2.08 15.14 -3.01
N ALA A 83 3.37 15.47 -3.17
CA ALA A 83 4.43 14.48 -3.20
C ALA A 83 4.49 13.68 -1.90
N ALA A 84 4.39 14.33 -0.74
CA ALA A 84 4.39 13.68 0.57
C ALA A 84 3.23 12.66 0.70
N ILE A 85 2.00 13.07 0.40
CA ILE A 85 0.82 12.18 0.45
C ILE A 85 0.98 11.05 -0.55
N PHE A 86 1.41 11.33 -1.77
CA PHE A 86 1.58 10.34 -2.83
C PHE A 86 2.60 9.27 -2.44
N ILE A 87 3.78 9.68 -1.92
CA ILE A 87 4.84 8.77 -1.50
C ILE A 87 4.38 7.87 -0.37
N VAL A 88 3.77 8.43 0.69
CA VAL A 88 3.24 7.63 1.80
C VAL A 88 2.16 6.67 1.31
N SER A 89 1.26 7.13 0.45
CA SER A 89 0.14 6.32 -0.04
C SER A 89 0.63 5.14 -0.89
N ILE A 90 1.58 5.36 -1.80
CA ILE A 90 2.06 4.31 -2.70
C ILE A 90 2.93 3.29 -1.96
N ASN A 91 3.74 3.76 -0.99
CA ASN A 91 4.55 2.90 -0.13
C ASN A 91 3.64 2.05 0.78
N THR A 92 2.73 2.68 1.52
CA THR A 92 1.75 1.99 2.37
C THR A 92 0.89 1.02 1.56
N GLY A 93 0.51 1.41 0.33
CA GLY A 93 -0.24 0.56 -0.60
C GLY A 93 0.45 -0.75 -0.91
N ALA A 94 1.76 -0.74 -1.09
CA ALA A 94 2.54 -1.95 -1.33
C ALA A 94 2.56 -2.88 -0.10
N TYR A 95 2.75 -2.34 1.12
CA TYR A 95 2.67 -3.13 2.36
C TYR A 95 1.27 -3.67 2.60
N MET A 96 0.24 -2.85 2.39
CA MET A 96 -1.15 -3.27 2.56
C MET A 96 -1.59 -4.29 1.52
N ALA A 97 -1.08 -4.23 0.28
CA ALA A 97 -1.36 -5.23 -0.75
C ALA A 97 -0.93 -6.63 -0.30
N GLU A 98 0.27 -6.75 0.26
CA GLU A 98 0.77 -8.01 0.80
C GLU A 98 -0.01 -8.47 2.05
N THR A 99 -0.35 -7.53 2.93
CA THR A 99 -1.19 -7.81 4.11
C THR A 99 -2.56 -8.34 3.69
N VAL A 100 -3.21 -7.71 2.72
CA VAL A 100 -4.52 -8.15 2.20
C VAL A 100 -4.40 -9.51 1.52
N ARG A 101 -3.38 -9.69 0.68
CA ARG A 101 -3.11 -10.99 0.03
C ARG A 101 -2.91 -12.09 1.08
N GLY A 102 -2.06 -11.85 2.07
CA GLY A 102 -1.81 -12.78 3.18
C GLY A 102 -3.06 -13.07 4.01
N GLY A 103 -3.85 -12.02 4.32
CA GLY A 103 -5.10 -12.16 5.06
C GLY A 103 -6.16 -12.99 4.32
N ILE A 104 -6.26 -12.84 3.00
CA ILE A 104 -7.16 -13.67 2.18
C ILE A 104 -6.67 -15.12 2.15
N LEU A 105 -5.36 -15.34 1.97
CA LEU A 105 -4.78 -16.67 1.89
C LEU A 105 -4.73 -17.41 3.24
N SER A 106 -4.86 -16.68 4.36
CA SER A 106 -4.92 -17.27 5.71
C SER A 106 -6.27 -17.89 6.03
N ILE A 107 -7.30 -17.65 5.23
CA ILE A 107 -8.62 -18.25 5.43
C ILE A 107 -8.58 -19.70 5.00
N ASP A 108 -9.16 -20.58 5.83
CA ASP A 108 -9.22 -22.01 5.58
C ASP A 108 -9.82 -22.30 4.19
N PRO A 109 -9.14 -23.07 3.33
CA PRO A 109 -9.65 -23.47 2.01
C PRO A 109 -11.03 -24.12 2.06
N GLY A 110 -11.36 -24.82 3.15
CA GLY A 110 -12.67 -25.41 3.39
C GLY A 110 -13.83 -24.41 3.34
N GLN A 111 -13.57 -23.13 3.70
CA GLN A 111 -14.57 -22.06 3.55
C GLN A 111 -14.92 -21.81 2.08
N THR A 112 -13.92 -21.86 1.20
CA THR A 112 -14.12 -21.70 -0.23
C THR A 112 -14.80 -22.94 -0.83
N GLU A 113 -14.42 -24.14 -0.39
CA GLU A 113 -15.00 -25.41 -0.85
C GLU A 113 -16.46 -25.54 -0.41
N GLY A 114 -16.75 -25.22 0.86
CA GLY A 114 -18.11 -25.22 1.38
C GLY A 114 -19.03 -24.23 0.66
N ALA A 115 -18.56 -23.01 0.42
CA ALA A 115 -19.32 -22.02 -0.35
C ALA A 115 -19.61 -22.49 -1.80
N LYS A 116 -18.64 -23.12 -2.44
CA LYS A 116 -18.83 -23.70 -3.78
C LYS A 116 -19.79 -24.90 -3.77
N ALA A 117 -19.78 -25.72 -2.72
CA ALA A 117 -20.66 -26.87 -2.59
C ALA A 117 -22.14 -26.48 -2.55
N ILE A 118 -22.45 -25.29 -2.01
CA ILE A 118 -23.83 -24.74 -2.02
C ILE A 118 -24.12 -23.87 -3.26
N GLY A 119 -23.25 -23.91 -4.30
CA GLY A 119 -23.47 -23.26 -5.58
C GLY A 119 -23.05 -21.79 -5.67
N MET A 120 -22.30 -21.26 -4.69
CA MET A 120 -21.80 -19.89 -4.77
C MET A 120 -20.75 -19.73 -5.88
N THR A 121 -20.89 -18.65 -6.65
CA THR A 121 -19.85 -18.23 -7.61
C THR A 121 -18.59 -17.76 -6.87
N HIS A 122 -17.45 -17.70 -7.57
CA HIS A 122 -16.21 -17.20 -6.96
C HIS A 122 -16.37 -15.80 -6.36
N VAL A 123 -17.06 -14.90 -7.05
CA VAL A 123 -17.30 -13.52 -6.56
C VAL A 123 -18.18 -13.51 -5.32
N GLN A 124 -19.25 -14.30 -5.31
CA GLN A 124 -20.12 -14.45 -4.13
C GLN A 124 -19.35 -15.02 -2.94
N THR A 125 -18.55 -16.05 -3.15
CA THR A 125 -17.69 -16.65 -2.12
C THR A 125 -16.71 -15.60 -1.58
N MET A 126 -16.04 -14.84 -2.44
CA MET A 126 -15.09 -13.83 -2.03
C MET A 126 -15.76 -12.74 -1.19
N ILE A 127 -16.86 -12.17 -1.64
CA ILE A 127 -17.52 -11.03 -0.97
C ILE A 127 -18.23 -11.45 0.33
N ASN A 128 -18.93 -12.59 0.32
CA ASN A 128 -19.79 -12.95 1.45
C ASN A 128 -19.14 -13.85 2.49
N VAL A 129 -18.08 -14.58 2.12
CA VAL A 129 -17.44 -15.57 3.01
C VAL A 129 -15.99 -15.18 3.33
N ILE A 130 -15.17 -14.95 2.31
CA ILE A 130 -13.72 -14.78 2.50
C ILE A 130 -13.37 -13.37 2.99
N LEU A 131 -13.82 -12.32 2.29
CA LEU A 131 -13.45 -10.93 2.63
C LEU A 131 -13.88 -10.52 4.05
N PRO A 132 -15.08 -10.84 4.57
CA PRO A 132 -15.44 -10.48 5.93
C PRO A 132 -14.54 -11.12 6.99
N GLN A 133 -14.09 -12.36 6.77
CA GLN A 133 -13.15 -13.06 7.64
C GLN A 133 -11.73 -12.49 7.51
N ALA A 134 -11.26 -12.30 6.27
CA ALA A 134 -9.95 -11.71 5.97
C ALA A 134 -9.82 -10.31 6.57
N LEU A 135 -10.85 -9.47 6.48
CA LEU A 135 -10.87 -8.13 7.05
C LEU A 135 -10.60 -8.15 8.56
N ARG A 136 -11.19 -9.08 9.31
CA ARG A 136 -10.94 -9.22 10.75
C ARG A 136 -9.46 -9.51 11.03
N ASN A 137 -8.83 -10.34 10.21
CA ASN A 137 -7.41 -10.68 10.34
C ASN A 137 -6.50 -9.50 9.93
N ILE A 138 -6.94 -8.66 9.01
CA ILE A 138 -6.19 -7.52 8.47
C ILE A 138 -6.29 -6.27 9.37
N MET A 139 -7.40 -6.08 10.10
CA MET A 139 -7.66 -4.87 10.90
C MET A 139 -6.53 -4.49 11.86
N PRO A 140 -5.93 -5.43 12.64
CA PRO A 140 -4.80 -5.08 13.50
C PRO A 140 -3.60 -4.54 12.72
N GLN A 141 -3.36 -5.05 11.52
CA GLN A 141 -2.25 -4.64 10.67
C GLN A 141 -2.47 -3.24 10.08
N ILE A 142 -3.72 -2.85 9.80
CA ILE A 142 -4.06 -1.47 9.39
C ILE A 142 -3.66 -0.49 10.50
N GLY A 143 -4.02 -0.80 11.75
CA GLY A 143 -3.62 0.01 12.91
C GLY A 143 -2.10 0.10 13.07
N ASN A 144 -1.40 -1.02 12.90
CA ASN A 144 0.06 -1.04 12.96
C ASN A 144 0.71 -0.20 11.84
N ASN A 145 0.19 -0.27 10.62
CA ASN A 145 0.67 0.57 9.50
C ASN A 145 0.46 2.06 9.78
N LEU A 146 -0.64 2.47 10.40
CA LEU A 146 -0.85 3.85 10.80
C LEU A 146 0.23 4.32 11.79
N ILE A 147 0.55 3.51 12.79
CA ILE A 147 1.60 3.82 13.77
C ILE A 147 2.98 3.94 13.10
N ILE A 148 3.27 3.03 12.16
CA ILE A 148 4.52 3.08 11.37
C ILE A 148 4.54 4.37 10.55
N ASN A 149 3.49 4.70 9.84
CA ASN A 149 3.42 5.91 9.01
C ASN A 149 3.59 7.20 9.81
N ILE A 150 3.09 7.26 11.07
CA ILE A 150 3.34 8.42 11.95
C ILE A 150 4.85 8.62 12.17
N LYS A 151 5.60 7.55 12.33
CA LYS A 151 7.07 7.61 12.48
C LYS A 151 7.75 7.93 11.15
N ASP A 152 7.32 7.29 10.08
CA ASP A 152 7.94 7.40 8.77
C ASP A 152 7.71 8.75 8.09
N THR A 153 6.71 9.54 8.54
CA THR A 153 6.56 10.93 8.06
C THR A 153 7.79 11.79 8.33
N CYS A 154 8.64 11.44 9.31
CA CYS A 154 9.90 12.17 9.57
C CYS A 154 10.86 12.11 8.36
N VAL A 155 10.81 11.04 7.56
CA VAL A 155 11.62 10.85 6.35
C VAL A 155 11.29 11.90 5.28
N LEU A 156 10.05 12.41 5.27
CA LEU A 156 9.60 13.43 4.31
C LEU A 156 10.22 14.82 4.56
N SER A 157 10.89 15.01 5.70
CA SER A 157 11.69 16.23 5.95
C SER A 157 12.76 16.45 4.87
N ILE A 158 13.23 15.38 4.21
CA ILE A 158 14.23 15.46 3.15
C ILE A 158 13.74 16.20 1.90
N ILE A 159 12.44 16.16 1.64
CA ILE A 159 11.81 16.91 0.55
C ILE A 159 11.31 18.28 1.03
N GLY A 160 11.65 18.67 2.27
CA GLY A 160 11.29 19.95 2.87
C GLY A 160 9.91 20.00 3.52
N THR A 161 9.23 18.86 3.71
CA THR A 161 7.93 18.84 4.38
C THR A 161 8.07 19.28 5.83
N VAL A 162 7.34 20.35 6.19
CA VAL A 162 7.32 20.87 7.57
C VAL A 162 6.49 19.96 8.45
N GLU A 163 7.15 19.06 9.15
CA GLU A 163 6.57 18.09 10.07
C GLU A 163 7.30 18.13 11.42
N LEU A 164 6.96 17.25 12.37
CA LEU A 164 7.48 17.29 13.73
C LEU A 164 9.02 17.26 13.79
N PHE A 165 9.64 16.35 13.07
CA PHE A 165 11.09 16.20 13.04
C PHE A 165 11.78 17.43 12.43
N TYR A 166 11.26 17.95 11.30
CA TYR A 166 11.76 19.15 10.64
C TYR A 166 11.72 20.34 11.60
N THR A 167 10.59 20.55 12.29
CA THR A 167 10.41 21.64 13.23
C THR A 167 11.34 21.50 14.45
N THR A 168 11.45 20.30 15.02
CA THR A 168 12.33 20.02 16.16
C THR A 168 13.78 20.28 15.81
N LYS A 169 14.23 19.82 14.63
CA LYS A 169 15.59 20.04 14.15
C LYS A 169 15.89 21.55 13.96
N GLY A 170 14.93 22.31 13.45
CA GLY A 170 15.06 23.75 13.30
C GLY A 170 15.20 24.47 14.65
N VAL A 171 14.38 24.10 15.64
CA VAL A 171 14.45 24.66 17.00
C VAL A 171 15.76 24.28 17.69
N ALA A 172 16.17 23.01 17.62
CA ALA A 172 17.44 22.55 18.19
C ALA A 172 18.64 23.30 17.59
N GLY A 173 18.63 23.50 16.27
CA GLY A 173 19.68 24.29 15.59
C GLY A 173 19.70 25.74 16.00
N ALA A 174 18.53 26.38 16.20
CA ALA A 174 18.42 27.78 16.63
C ALA A 174 18.86 27.98 18.09
N LEU A 175 18.64 26.96 18.94
CA LEU A 175 19.03 27.01 20.35
C LEU A 175 20.43 26.45 20.62
N TYR A 176 21.14 25.96 19.58
CA TYR A 176 22.42 25.28 19.70
C TYR A 176 22.41 24.10 20.70
N THR A 177 21.27 23.47 20.89
CA THR A 177 21.08 22.32 21.79
C THR A 177 20.86 21.05 20.91
N TYR A 178 21.75 20.08 21.05
CA TYR A 178 21.70 18.79 20.36
C TYR A 178 21.52 17.66 21.37
#